data_72647aea4797089d8368e3b6a56e27ac
#
_entry.id   72647aea4797089d8368e3b6a56e27ac
#
_cell.length_a   1.000
_cell.length_b   1.000
_cell.length_c   1.000
_cell.angle_alpha   90.00
_cell.angle_beta   90.00
_cell.angle_gamma   90.00
#
_symmetry.space_group_name_H-M   'P 1'
#
loop_
_entity.id
_entity.type
_entity.pdbx_description
1 polymer ?
#
loop_
_entity_poly.entity_id
_entity_poly.type
_entity_poly.pdbx_seq_one_letter_code
_entity_poly.pdbx_strand_id
1 'polypeptide(L)'
;MLDAGALIAFEKNDRRVRALVELALAHGGALFTTGGVVAQVWRDGSRQARIARLLGSDMVRVQPLDREEGQATGAICGQSGATDVVDASVVLLARRQGAVIVTSDPDDLTRIDPGAEVVAC
;
A
#
# COMPACT_ATOMS: atom_id res chain seq x y z
N MET A 1 -3.03 3.79 -3.64
CA MET A 1 -2.59 2.64 -2.81
C MET A 1 -1.14 2.85 -2.41
N LEU A 2 -0.86 2.88 -1.13
CA LEU A 2 0.49 3.06 -0.59
C LEU A 2 1.02 1.72 -0.10
N ASP A 3 2.13 1.26 -0.67
CA ASP A 3 2.83 0.08 -0.18
C ASP A 3 3.85 0.43 0.92
N ALA A 4 4.62 -0.56 1.37
CA ALA A 4 5.59 -0.37 2.43
C ALA A 4 6.65 0.69 2.07
N GLY A 5 7.19 0.64 0.85
CA GLY A 5 8.19 1.61 0.39
C GLY A 5 7.65 3.03 0.36
N ALA A 6 6.39 3.20 -0.07
CA ALA A 6 5.73 4.51 -0.07
C ALA A 6 5.55 5.06 1.35
N LEU A 7 5.11 4.23 2.30
CA LEU A 7 4.95 4.66 3.69
C LEU A 7 6.29 5.01 4.35
N ILE A 8 7.33 4.24 4.07
CA ILE A 8 8.69 4.54 4.57
C ILE A 8 9.18 5.87 4.00
N ALA A 9 9.00 6.11 2.70
CA ALA A 9 9.36 7.37 2.08
C ALA A 9 8.55 8.54 2.67
N PHE A 10 7.27 8.34 2.94
CA PHE A 10 6.42 9.33 3.60
C PHE A 10 6.95 9.69 4.99
N GLU A 11 7.36 8.69 5.79
CA GLU A 11 7.95 8.94 7.10
C GLU A 11 9.25 9.74 7.00
N LYS A 12 10.05 9.50 5.98
CA LYS A 12 11.28 10.25 5.70
C LYS A 12 11.04 11.63 5.10
N ASN A 13 9.78 12.04 4.97
CA ASN A 13 9.39 13.32 4.40
C ASN A 13 9.81 13.51 2.94
N ASP A 14 9.80 12.43 2.17
CA ASP A 14 10.13 12.44 0.76
C ASP A 14 9.16 13.36 -0.02
N ARG A 15 9.72 14.28 -0.82
CA ARG A 15 8.93 15.30 -1.54
C ARG A 15 7.98 14.69 -2.56
N ARG A 16 8.45 13.68 -3.29
CA ARG A 16 7.66 13.05 -4.36
C ARG A 16 6.46 12.32 -3.79
N VAL A 17 6.66 11.53 -2.75
CA VAL A 17 5.57 10.80 -2.09
C VAL A 17 4.58 11.78 -1.45
N ARG A 18 5.08 12.82 -0.79
CA ARG A 18 4.21 13.87 -0.24
C ARG A 18 3.37 14.53 -1.32
N ALA A 19 3.98 14.88 -2.45
CA ALA A 19 3.25 15.50 -3.57
C ALA A 19 2.17 14.57 -4.12
N LEU A 20 2.46 13.27 -4.26
CA LEU A 20 1.49 12.27 -4.71
C LEU A 20 0.31 12.14 -3.73
N VAL A 21 0.58 12.13 -2.43
CA VAL A 21 -0.45 12.07 -1.39
C VAL A 21 -1.32 13.33 -1.43
N GLU A 22 -0.72 14.50 -1.46
CA GLU A 22 -1.42 15.77 -1.53
C GLU A 22 -2.27 15.89 -2.79
N LEU A 23 -1.75 15.45 -3.93
CA LEU A 23 -2.47 15.46 -5.19
C LEU A 23 -3.70 14.55 -5.15
N ALA A 24 -3.57 13.35 -4.61
CA ALA A 24 -4.68 12.41 -4.46
C ALA A 24 -5.79 13.01 -3.58
N LEU A 25 -5.42 13.59 -2.45
CA LEU A 25 -6.38 14.20 -1.52
C LEU A 25 -7.05 15.46 -2.10
N ALA A 26 -6.29 16.29 -2.83
CA ALA A 26 -6.81 17.51 -3.45
C ALA A 26 -7.87 17.22 -4.52
N HIS A 27 -7.81 16.05 -5.17
CA HIS A 27 -8.78 15.63 -6.18
C HIS A 27 -9.91 14.77 -5.59
N GLY A 28 -10.10 14.79 -4.27
CA GLY A 28 -11.15 14.02 -3.62
C GLY A 28 -10.91 12.51 -3.62
N GLY A 29 -9.69 12.07 -3.96
CA GLY A 29 -9.31 10.67 -3.93
C GLY A 29 -9.14 10.14 -2.52
N ALA A 30 -9.21 8.82 -2.38
CA ALA A 30 -8.93 8.13 -1.14
C ALA A 30 -7.55 7.48 -1.19
N LEU A 31 -6.88 7.45 -0.03
CA LEU A 31 -5.65 6.71 0.14
C LEU A 31 -5.97 5.34 0.75
N PHE A 32 -5.28 4.32 0.27
CA PHE A 32 -5.47 2.94 0.73
C PHE A 32 -4.15 2.31 1.12
N THR A 33 -4.17 1.46 2.12
CA THR A 33 -3.09 0.52 2.45
C THR A 33 -3.67 -0.73 3.06
N THR A 34 -2.86 -1.73 3.37
CA THR A 34 -3.30 -2.98 3.96
C THR A 34 -2.75 -3.17 5.36
N GLY A 35 -3.42 -3.99 6.18
CA GLY A 35 -2.91 -4.35 7.50
C GLY A 35 -1.54 -5.03 7.44
N GLY A 36 -1.29 -5.82 6.39
CA GLY A 36 0.02 -6.42 6.15
C GLY A 36 1.12 -5.40 5.91
N VAL A 37 0.84 -4.36 5.12
CA VAL A 37 1.78 -3.24 4.91
C VAL A 37 2.04 -2.51 6.22
N VAL A 38 1.00 -2.22 6.99
CA VAL A 38 1.15 -1.57 8.31
C VAL A 38 2.07 -2.40 9.21
N ALA A 39 1.85 -3.72 9.29
CA ALA A 39 2.69 -4.61 10.09
C ALA A 39 4.14 -4.62 9.61
N GLN A 40 4.37 -4.49 8.32
CA GLN A 40 5.70 -4.47 7.73
C GLN A 40 6.48 -3.20 8.07
N VAL A 41 5.82 -2.05 8.16
CA VAL A 41 6.50 -0.76 8.38
C VAL A 41 6.47 -0.27 9.81
N TRP A 42 5.45 -0.65 10.58
CA TRP A 42 5.26 -0.18 11.95
C TRP A 42 6.29 -0.80 12.89
N ARG A 43 6.97 0.02 13.68
CA ARG A 43 7.90 -0.44 14.72
C ARG A 43 7.69 0.30 16.03
N ASP A 44 7.62 1.63 16.00
CA ASP A 44 7.48 2.48 17.18
C ASP A 44 6.84 3.80 16.77
N GLY A 45 5.60 4.01 17.18
CA GLY A 45 4.84 5.22 16.84
C GLY A 45 5.49 6.51 17.32
N SER A 46 6.27 6.46 18.40
CA SER A 46 6.99 7.64 18.89
C SER A 46 8.12 8.08 17.95
N ARG A 47 8.64 7.17 17.13
CA ARG A 47 9.70 7.43 16.16
C ARG A 47 9.18 7.53 14.72
N GLN A 48 7.90 7.28 14.52
CA GLN A 48 7.24 7.25 13.23
C GLN A 48 6.03 8.20 13.24
N ALA A 49 6.26 9.44 13.65
CA ALA A 49 5.19 10.41 13.89
C ALA A 49 4.35 10.70 12.63
N ARG A 50 4.98 10.75 11.46
CA ARG A 50 4.25 11.02 10.20
C ARG A 50 3.36 9.86 9.82
N ILE A 51 3.86 8.63 9.88
CA ILE A 51 3.05 7.42 9.62
C ILE A 51 1.94 7.31 10.66
N ALA A 52 2.23 7.50 11.94
CA ALA A 52 1.25 7.43 13.01
C ALA A 52 0.10 8.41 12.78
N ARG A 53 0.42 9.65 12.42
CA ARG A 53 -0.59 10.67 12.12
C ARG A 53 -1.41 10.31 10.89
N LEU A 54 -0.78 9.84 9.82
CA LEU A 54 -1.46 9.46 8.60
C LEU A 54 -2.43 8.29 8.85
N LEU A 55 -1.96 7.23 9.49
CA LEU A 55 -2.77 6.04 9.77
C LEU A 55 -3.89 6.30 10.78
N GLY A 56 -3.71 7.26 11.67
CA GLY A 56 -4.74 7.68 12.64
C GLY A 56 -5.76 8.66 12.08
N SER A 57 -5.60 9.12 10.84
CA SER A 57 -6.50 10.07 10.19
C SER A 57 -7.58 9.35 9.39
N ASP A 58 -8.61 10.10 8.99
CA ASP A 58 -9.65 9.61 8.07
C ASP A 58 -9.19 9.62 6.60
N MET A 59 -7.99 10.10 6.31
CA MET A 59 -7.47 10.24 4.95
C MET A 59 -7.03 8.92 4.34
N VAL A 60 -6.66 7.94 5.16
CA VAL A 60 -6.23 6.62 4.68
C VAL A 60 -7.17 5.53 5.19
N ARG A 61 -7.54 4.61 4.31
CA ARG A 61 -8.31 3.42 4.63
C ARG A 61 -7.36 2.23 4.68
N VAL A 62 -7.37 1.54 5.81
CA VAL A 62 -6.55 0.34 6.01
C VAL A 62 -7.42 -0.89 5.86
N GLN A 63 -7.13 -1.71 4.86
CA GLN A 63 -7.84 -2.98 4.67
C GLN A 63 -7.35 -4.00 5.68
N PRO A 64 -8.22 -4.50 6.57
CA PRO A 64 -7.80 -5.52 7.54
C PRO A 64 -7.47 -6.85 6.86
N LEU A 65 -6.58 -7.60 7.44
CA LEU A 65 -6.26 -8.96 7.01
C LEU A 65 -7.05 -9.95 7.88
N ASP A 66 -8.32 -10.11 7.58
CA ASP A 66 -9.18 -11.12 8.19
C ASP A 66 -9.11 -12.44 7.40
N ARG A 67 -9.97 -13.41 7.76
CA ARG A 67 -10.00 -14.71 7.09
C ARG A 67 -10.32 -14.58 5.59
N GLU A 68 -11.33 -13.81 5.23
CA GLU A 68 -11.73 -13.64 3.83
C GLU A 68 -10.64 -12.97 3.01
N GLU A 69 -10.05 -11.91 3.55
CA GLU A 69 -8.96 -11.20 2.89
C GLU A 69 -7.71 -12.06 2.81
N GLY A 70 -7.42 -12.85 3.83
CA GLY A 70 -6.32 -13.81 3.81
C GLY A 70 -6.49 -14.88 2.75
N GLN A 71 -7.70 -15.43 2.60
CA GLN A 71 -8.00 -16.41 1.57
C GLN A 71 -7.88 -15.82 0.16
N ALA A 72 -8.40 -14.62 -0.06
CA ALA A 72 -8.32 -13.95 -1.35
C ALA A 72 -6.87 -13.58 -1.72
N THR A 73 -6.09 -13.12 -0.75
CA THR A 73 -4.66 -12.81 -0.93
C THR A 73 -3.88 -14.09 -1.26
N GLY A 74 -4.12 -15.17 -0.53
CA GLY A 74 -3.50 -16.46 -0.78
C GLY A 74 -3.84 -17.03 -2.15
N ALA A 75 -5.07 -16.83 -2.64
CA ALA A 75 -5.48 -17.24 -3.99
C ALA A 75 -4.65 -16.50 -5.07
N ILE A 76 -4.36 -15.22 -4.88
CA ILE A 76 -3.48 -14.46 -5.78
C ILE A 76 -2.07 -15.05 -5.79
N CYS A 77 -1.52 -15.40 -4.64
CA CYS A 77 -0.23 -16.09 -4.55
C CYS A 77 -0.25 -17.42 -5.31
N GLY A 78 -1.30 -18.22 -5.15
CA GLY A 78 -1.45 -19.48 -5.84
C GLY A 78 -1.52 -19.36 -7.36
N GLN A 79 -2.19 -18.31 -7.85
CA GLN A 79 -2.36 -18.06 -9.28
C GLN A 79 -1.11 -17.46 -9.93
N SER A 80 -0.41 -16.57 -9.22
CA SER A 80 0.73 -15.83 -9.77
C SER A 80 2.08 -16.50 -9.48
N GLY A 81 2.14 -17.43 -8.52
CA GLY A 81 3.39 -17.98 -8.02
C GLY A 81 4.13 -17.07 -7.04
N ALA A 82 3.53 -15.93 -6.67
CA ALA A 82 4.13 -15.02 -5.69
C ALA A 82 4.19 -15.66 -4.31
N THR A 83 5.27 -15.39 -3.59
CA THR A 83 5.45 -15.85 -2.21
C THR A 83 5.27 -14.73 -1.18
N ASP A 84 5.35 -13.48 -1.61
CA ASP A 84 5.16 -12.33 -0.75
C ASP A 84 3.67 -12.02 -0.60
N VAL A 85 3.12 -12.37 0.56
CA VAL A 85 1.69 -12.17 0.85
C VAL A 85 1.34 -10.70 1.02
N VAL A 86 2.28 -9.86 1.44
CA VAL A 86 2.04 -8.41 1.58
C VAL A 86 1.91 -7.78 0.20
N ASP A 87 2.80 -8.08 -0.73
CA ASP A 87 2.70 -7.61 -2.12
C ASP A 87 1.39 -8.09 -2.78
N ALA A 88 1.01 -9.34 -2.56
CA ALA A 88 -0.25 -9.87 -3.06
C ALA A 88 -1.46 -9.13 -2.47
N SER A 89 -1.42 -8.75 -1.19
CA SER A 89 -2.48 -7.97 -0.55
C SER A 89 -2.61 -6.56 -1.15
N VAL A 90 -1.48 -5.95 -1.48
CA VAL A 90 -1.44 -4.63 -2.14
C VAL A 90 -2.08 -4.71 -3.52
N VAL A 91 -1.71 -5.70 -4.33
CA VAL A 91 -2.27 -5.91 -5.66
C VAL A 91 -3.78 -6.16 -5.59
N LEU A 92 -4.23 -6.99 -4.67
CA LEU A 92 -5.65 -7.31 -4.49
C LEU A 92 -6.47 -6.04 -4.18
N LEU A 93 -6.02 -5.25 -3.21
CA LEU A 93 -6.73 -4.03 -2.81
C LEU A 93 -6.73 -3.00 -3.94
N ALA A 94 -5.60 -2.78 -4.60
CA ALA A 94 -5.51 -1.87 -5.72
C ALA A 94 -6.44 -2.26 -6.86
N ARG A 95 -6.54 -3.55 -7.16
CA ARG A 95 -7.44 -4.08 -8.19
C ARG A 95 -8.91 -3.81 -7.83
N ARG A 96 -9.30 -4.06 -6.59
CA ARG A 96 -10.67 -3.82 -6.11
C ARG A 96 -11.05 -2.34 -6.14
N GLN A 97 -10.11 -1.46 -5.83
CA GLN A 97 -10.35 -0.02 -5.74
C GLN A 97 -10.07 0.73 -7.05
N GLY A 98 -9.56 0.05 -8.07
CA GLY A 98 -9.10 0.73 -9.29
C GLY A 98 -8.01 1.74 -9.00
N ALA A 99 -7.14 1.47 -8.04
CA ALA A 99 -6.17 2.42 -7.52
C ALA A 99 -4.78 2.23 -8.15
N VAL A 100 -4.07 3.34 -8.30
CA VAL A 100 -2.65 3.34 -8.64
C VAL A 100 -1.82 2.99 -7.40
N ILE A 101 -0.83 2.14 -7.55
CA ILE A 101 0.07 1.73 -6.47
C ILE A 101 1.32 2.59 -6.47
N VAL A 102 1.59 3.27 -5.37
CA VAL A 102 2.87 3.96 -5.16
C VAL A 102 3.81 3.01 -4.44
N THR A 103 4.93 2.69 -5.05
CA THR A 103 5.83 1.60 -4.60
C THR A 103 7.29 1.92 -4.89
N SER A 104 8.19 1.38 -4.06
CA SER A 104 9.64 1.37 -4.35
C SER A 104 10.05 0.17 -5.22
N ASP A 105 9.19 -0.85 -5.37
CA ASP A 105 9.47 -2.09 -6.08
C ASP A 105 8.43 -2.40 -7.16
N PRO A 106 8.33 -1.57 -8.22
CA PRO A 106 7.28 -1.72 -9.22
C PRO A 106 7.33 -3.09 -9.94
N ASP A 107 8.52 -3.64 -10.17
CA ASP A 107 8.68 -4.91 -10.88
C ASP A 107 8.07 -6.07 -10.11
N ASP A 108 8.21 -6.10 -8.79
CA ASP A 108 7.65 -7.16 -7.95
C ASP A 108 6.13 -7.20 -8.04
N LEU A 109 5.50 -6.02 -8.06
CA LEU A 109 4.04 -5.92 -8.16
C LEU A 109 3.54 -6.26 -9.57
N THR A 110 4.23 -5.82 -10.61
CA THR A 110 3.83 -6.12 -11.99
C THR A 110 4.05 -7.59 -12.38
N ARG A 111 4.93 -8.30 -11.69
CA ARG A 111 5.02 -9.77 -11.84
C ARG A 111 3.78 -10.48 -11.32
N ILE A 112 3.17 -9.95 -10.24
CA ILE A 112 1.93 -10.51 -9.69
C ILE A 112 0.75 -10.16 -10.59
N ASP A 113 0.67 -8.91 -11.01
CA ASP A 113 -0.39 -8.39 -11.87
C ASP A 113 0.18 -7.47 -12.94
N PRO A 114 0.40 -7.98 -14.17
CA PRO A 114 0.91 -7.13 -15.27
C PRO A 114 0.00 -5.94 -15.61
N GLY A 115 -1.28 -6.01 -15.26
CA GLY A 115 -2.25 -4.92 -15.45
C GLY A 115 -2.26 -3.88 -14.34
N ALA A 116 -1.45 -4.04 -13.29
CA ALA A 116 -1.40 -3.07 -12.19
C ALA A 116 -0.79 -1.76 -12.66
N GLU A 117 -1.44 -0.65 -12.29
CA GLU A 117 -0.87 0.67 -12.49
C GLU A 117 0.02 1.01 -11.31
N VAL A 118 1.31 1.23 -11.58
CA VAL A 118 2.31 1.50 -10.54
C VAL A 118 3.04 2.82 -10.82
N VAL A 119 3.36 3.52 -9.75
CA VAL A 119 4.20 4.72 -9.76
C VAL A 119 5.37 4.47 -8.81
N ALA A 120 6.57 4.57 -9.34
CA ALA A 120 7.79 4.38 -8.53
C ALA A 120 8.03 5.56 -7.59
N CYS A 121 8.53 5.26 -6.41
CA CYS A 121 8.92 6.27 -5.43
C CYS A 121 10.34 6.10 -4.89
#